data_37f7902b750ed68006b385a4696cc5a1
#
_entry.id   37f7902b750ed68006b385a4696cc5a1
#
_cell.length_a   1.000
_cell.length_b   1.000
_cell.length_c   1.000
_cell.angle_alpha   90.00
_cell.angle_beta   90.00
_cell.angle_gamma   90.00
#
_symmetry.space_group_name_H-M   'P 1'
#
loop_
_entity.id
_entity.type
_entity.pdbx_description
1 polymer ?
#
loop_
_entity_poly.entity_id
_entity_poly.type
_entity_poly.pdbx_seq_one_letter_code
_entity_poly.pdbx_strand_id
1 'polypeptide(L)'
;MSGVVVITATHQGERRGMTVSAVASLSLDPPMIVTCLNAASATQEAVRQAGAFAVNILAEDQEHLAGLFARPGADPFLDLPCEPGITGAPILAGALAVLECQVVQEVRGGSHRVLLASVVRASAGEGSPLAYFRGRFGRIELIQDAEAYGRLRDLILTRQVSADERLDVERLAGQLKSSPSAVQYALTRLVTENLVIREDRGHVVKPLDVATSNEAHDARMAIELGVAEMTVGHLSQDQLSGLRRLAQATVDVLRRDDPDGIASYALANQEFHRYLVATAGVDALSAVYEQLAIADLISRALRTQDEIEGILAHEHLDLVQAYERADRDAVREIIIRHTAHAKQTQQRGIERAGGQL
;
A
#
# COMPACT_ATOMS: atom_id res chain seq x y z
N MET A 1 6.52 -11.50 -11.03
CA MET A 1 5.52 -11.83 -9.97
C MET A 1 4.58 -12.89 -10.55
N SER A 2 4.29 -13.95 -9.81
CA SER A 2 3.37 -15.02 -10.24
C SER A 2 2.39 -15.31 -9.10
N GLY A 3 1.18 -15.74 -9.45
CA GLY A 3 0.24 -16.31 -8.48
C GLY A 3 0.81 -17.60 -7.90
N VAL A 4 0.45 -17.90 -6.66
CA VAL A 4 0.83 -19.14 -5.98
C VAL A 4 -0.31 -20.11 -6.10
N VAL A 5 -0.01 -21.32 -6.59
CA VAL A 5 -1.00 -22.36 -6.73
C VAL A 5 -0.51 -23.67 -6.09
N VAL A 6 -1.45 -24.51 -5.68
CA VAL A 6 -1.17 -25.90 -5.32
C VAL A 6 -1.78 -26.80 -6.38
N ILE A 7 -0.93 -27.57 -7.05
CA ILE A 7 -1.37 -28.66 -7.93
C ILE A 7 -1.63 -29.89 -7.07
N THR A 8 -2.82 -30.47 -7.23
CA THR A 8 -3.23 -31.69 -6.51
C THR A 8 -3.66 -32.77 -7.48
N ALA A 9 -3.39 -34.03 -7.14
CA ALA A 9 -3.84 -35.19 -7.89
C ALA A 9 -4.07 -36.38 -6.95
N THR A 10 -4.90 -37.35 -7.38
CA THR A 10 -5.09 -38.61 -6.69
C THR A 10 -4.79 -39.78 -7.63
N HIS A 11 -3.97 -40.71 -7.19
CA HIS A 11 -3.72 -41.95 -7.91
C HIS A 11 -3.78 -43.14 -6.93
N GLN A 12 -4.55 -44.17 -7.24
CA GLN A 12 -4.73 -45.36 -6.42
C GLN A 12 -5.13 -45.05 -4.95
N GLY A 13 -5.93 -44.00 -4.73
CA GLY A 13 -6.36 -43.57 -3.40
C GLY A 13 -5.35 -42.70 -2.65
N GLU A 14 -4.13 -42.55 -3.15
CA GLU A 14 -3.11 -41.65 -2.57
C GLU A 14 -3.25 -40.24 -3.11
N ARG A 15 -3.40 -39.27 -2.21
CA ARG A 15 -3.44 -37.86 -2.51
C ARG A 15 -2.01 -37.28 -2.59
N ARG A 16 -1.73 -36.52 -3.62
CA ARG A 16 -0.44 -35.83 -3.82
C ARG A 16 -0.69 -34.37 -4.15
N GLY A 17 0.21 -33.50 -3.71
CA GLY A 17 0.12 -32.09 -4.02
C GLY A 17 1.48 -31.42 -3.91
N MET A 18 1.66 -30.32 -4.63
CA MET A 18 2.86 -29.48 -4.56
C MET A 18 2.54 -28.03 -4.89
N THR A 19 3.28 -27.12 -4.26
CA THR A 19 3.22 -25.69 -4.58
C THR A 19 3.95 -25.42 -5.88
N VAL A 20 3.30 -24.66 -6.77
CA VAL A 20 3.80 -24.30 -8.08
C VAL A 20 3.54 -22.81 -8.34
N SER A 21 4.46 -22.15 -9.05
CA SER A 21 4.28 -20.78 -9.55
C SER A 21 4.22 -20.72 -11.09
N ALA A 22 4.42 -21.85 -11.76
CA ALA A 22 4.48 -21.95 -13.20
C ALA A 22 3.16 -22.48 -13.79
N VAL A 23 2.09 -21.68 -13.67
CA VAL A 23 0.79 -21.93 -14.32
C VAL A 23 0.42 -20.69 -15.13
N ALA A 24 -0.01 -20.91 -16.38
CA ALA A 24 -0.48 -19.83 -17.25
C ALA A 24 -1.66 -20.29 -18.13
N SER A 25 -2.49 -19.34 -18.55
CA SER A 25 -3.50 -19.56 -19.57
C SER A 25 -2.81 -19.88 -20.89
N LEU A 26 -3.32 -20.89 -21.60
CA LEU A 26 -2.82 -21.29 -22.92
C LEU A 26 -3.83 -20.98 -24.03
N SER A 27 -5.10 -21.25 -23.82
CA SER A 27 -6.19 -21.03 -24.78
C SER A 27 -7.49 -20.71 -24.06
N LEU A 28 -8.34 -19.91 -24.68
CA LEU A 28 -9.69 -19.66 -24.20
C LEU A 28 -10.74 -20.52 -24.90
N ASP A 29 -10.45 -20.95 -26.13
CA ASP A 29 -11.34 -21.81 -26.92
C ASP A 29 -10.52 -22.86 -27.68
N PRO A 30 -10.54 -24.13 -27.26
CA PRO A 30 -11.06 -24.61 -25.96
C PRO A 30 -10.26 -24.07 -24.77
N PRO A 31 -10.85 -23.99 -23.56
CA PRO A 31 -10.17 -23.49 -22.39
C PRO A 31 -9.03 -24.45 -21.96
N MET A 32 -7.81 -23.93 -21.97
CA MET A 32 -6.59 -24.71 -21.65
C MET A 32 -5.61 -23.91 -20.81
N ILE A 33 -4.82 -24.63 -20.04
CA ILE A 33 -3.69 -24.11 -19.29
C ILE A 33 -2.40 -24.82 -19.63
N VAL A 34 -1.27 -24.17 -19.33
CA VAL A 34 0.06 -24.77 -19.29
C VAL A 34 0.60 -24.70 -17.86
N THR A 35 1.22 -25.79 -17.41
CA THR A 35 1.95 -25.83 -16.13
C THR A 35 3.22 -26.65 -16.24
N CYS A 36 4.19 -26.35 -15.35
CA CYS A 36 5.46 -27.06 -15.30
C CYS A 36 5.65 -27.69 -13.92
N LEU A 37 5.81 -29.02 -13.88
CA LEU A 37 6.06 -29.77 -12.66
C LEU A 37 7.46 -30.38 -12.66
N ASN A 38 8.10 -30.42 -11.49
CA ASN A 38 9.39 -31.10 -11.36
C ASN A 38 9.22 -32.60 -11.68
N ALA A 39 9.99 -33.08 -12.65
CA ALA A 39 9.88 -34.47 -13.15
C ALA A 39 10.17 -35.55 -12.08
N ALA A 40 10.88 -35.19 -10.99
CA ALA A 40 11.21 -36.09 -9.91
C ALA A 40 10.16 -36.04 -8.76
N SER A 41 9.12 -35.21 -8.87
CA SER A 41 8.10 -35.09 -7.80
C SER A 41 7.08 -36.22 -7.83
N ALA A 42 6.67 -36.69 -6.65
CA ALA A 42 5.59 -37.68 -6.53
C ALA A 42 4.26 -37.13 -7.07
N THR A 43 4.05 -35.82 -7.00
CA THR A 43 2.84 -35.16 -7.53
C THR A 43 2.82 -35.24 -9.06
N GLN A 44 3.96 -35.01 -9.74
CA GLN A 44 4.03 -35.14 -11.20
C GLN A 44 3.72 -36.58 -11.63
N GLU A 45 4.28 -37.57 -10.92
CA GLU A 45 3.99 -38.96 -11.22
C GLU A 45 2.51 -39.30 -11.01
N ALA A 46 1.89 -38.80 -9.92
CA ALA A 46 0.45 -38.98 -9.70
C ALA A 46 -0.39 -38.34 -10.81
N VAL A 47 -0.05 -37.12 -11.26
CA VAL A 47 -0.72 -36.44 -12.38
C VAL A 47 -0.61 -37.27 -13.66
N ARG A 48 0.59 -37.79 -13.96
CA ARG A 48 0.85 -38.61 -15.15
C ARG A 48 0.01 -39.92 -15.15
N GLN A 49 -0.10 -40.55 -13.99
CA GLN A 49 -0.84 -41.78 -13.85
C GLN A 49 -2.36 -41.56 -13.85
N ALA A 50 -2.85 -40.50 -13.21
CA ALA A 50 -4.25 -40.13 -13.18
C ALA A 50 -4.77 -39.55 -14.49
N GLY A 51 -3.88 -38.93 -15.29
CA GLY A 51 -4.26 -38.15 -16.48
C GLY A 51 -5.03 -36.87 -16.16
N ALA A 52 -5.17 -36.50 -14.89
CA ALA A 52 -5.95 -35.36 -14.43
C ALA A 52 -5.39 -34.77 -13.13
N PHE A 53 -5.69 -33.50 -12.87
CA PHE A 53 -5.26 -32.77 -11.69
C PHE A 53 -6.16 -31.58 -11.40
N ALA A 54 -6.04 -31.00 -10.20
CA ALA A 54 -6.63 -29.71 -9.88
C ALA A 54 -5.55 -28.66 -9.63
N VAL A 55 -5.82 -27.42 -10.07
CA VAL A 55 -5.05 -26.21 -9.76
C VAL A 55 -5.85 -25.46 -8.70
N ASN A 56 -5.35 -25.39 -7.48
CA ASN A 56 -5.92 -24.60 -6.41
C ASN A 56 -5.14 -23.29 -6.33
N ILE A 57 -5.75 -22.18 -6.77
CA ILE A 57 -5.16 -20.83 -6.69
C ILE A 57 -5.39 -20.36 -5.25
N LEU A 58 -4.30 -20.09 -4.52
CA LEU A 58 -4.36 -19.73 -3.11
C LEU A 58 -4.83 -18.31 -2.91
N ALA A 59 -5.68 -18.09 -1.89
CA ALA A 59 -6.02 -16.77 -1.37
C ALA A 59 -4.84 -16.17 -0.56
N GLU A 60 -4.84 -14.85 -0.40
CA GLU A 60 -3.76 -14.11 0.26
C GLU A 60 -3.44 -14.54 1.70
N ASP A 61 -4.43 -15.10 2.42
CA ASP A 61 -4.31 -15.62 3.79
C ASP A 61 -3.83 -17.07 3.87
N GLN A 62 -3.65 -17.73 2.72
CA GLN A 62 -3.26 -19.14 2.62
C GLN A 62 -1.74 -19.36 2.43
N GLU A 63 -0.89 -18.41 2.85
CA GLU A 63 0.58 -18.57 2.79
C GLU A 63 1.07 -19.85 3.49
N HIS A 64 0.40 -20.24 4.60
CA HIS A 64 0.73 -21.45 5.32
C HIS A 64 0.57 -22.73 4.46
N LEU A 65 -0.43 -22.79 3.57
CA LEU A 65 -0.61 -23.90 2.63
C LEU A 65 0.50 -23.91 1.57
N ALA A 66 0.90 -22.74 1.05
CA ALA A 66 2.00 -22.68 0.12
C ALA A 66 3.29 -23.26 0.72
N GLY A 67 3.55 -22.95 1.99
CA GLY A 67 4.69 -23.53 2.73
C GLY A 67 4.57 -25.02 3.00
N LEU A 68 3.36 -25.50 3.31
CA LEU A 68 3.08 -26.91 3.59
C LEU A 68 3.32 -27.78 2.36
N PHE A 69 2.77 -27.41 1.20
CA PHE A 69 2.89 -28.13 -0.05
C PHE A 69 4.24 -27.96 -0.76
N ALA A 70 5.11 -27.07 -0.28
CA ALA A 70 6.48 -26.92 -0.77
C ALA A 70 7.49 -27.85 -0.05
N ARG A 71 7.14 -28.43 1.09
CA ARG A 71 8.05 -29.24 1.90
C ARG A 71 8.10 -30.70 1.39
N PRO A 72 9.28 -31.25 1.13
CA PRO A 72 9.41 -32.67 0.78
C PRO A 72 9.20 -33.57 2.01
N GLY A 73 8.56 -34.73 1.82
CA GLY A 73 8.54 -35.84 2.79
C GLY A 73 7.43 -35.80 3.85
N ALA A 74 6.65 -34.74 3.98
CA ALA A 74 5.45 -34.70 4.82
C ALA A 74 4.20 -35.05 3.99
N ASP A 75 3.17 -35.65 4.60
CA ASP A 75 1.84 -35.72 4.00
C ASP A 75 1.15 -34.37 4.20
N PRO A 76 1.00 -33.52 3.17
CA PRO A 76 0.41 -32.21 3.31
C PRO A 76 -1.11 -32.23 3.48
N PHE A 77 -1.74 -33.42 3.35
CA PHE A 77 -3.19 -33.59 3.48
C PHE A 77 -3.61 -34.07 4.87
N LEU A 78 -2.64 -34.28 5.77
CA LEU A 78 -2.95 -34.64 7.15
C LEU A 78 -3.67 -33.44 7.82
N ASP A 79 -4.88 -33.71 8.34
CA ASP A 79 -5.72 -32.67 9.00
C ASP A 79 -6.15 -31.49 8.10
N LEU A 80 -5.96 -31.60 6.77
CA LEU A 80 -6.34 -30.54 5.84
C LEU A 80 -7.74 -30.83 5.25
N PRO A 81 -8.71 -29.92 5.43
CA PRO A 81 -10.02 -30.05 4.80
C PRO A 81 -9.89 -29.96 3.26
N CYS A 82 -10.28 -31.02 2.58
CA CYS A 82 -10.35 -31.07 1.12
C CYS A 82 -11.41 -32.07 0.65
N GLU A 83 -12.03 -31.76 -0.48
CA GLU A 83 -13.05 -32.64 -1.11
C GLU A 83 -12.53 -33.10 -2.48
N PRO A 84 -12.93 -34.28 -2.94
CA PRO A 84 -12.61 -34.73 -4.28
C PRO A 84 -13.40 -33.93 -5.30
N GLY A 85 -12.70 -33.37 -6.30
CA GLY A 85 -13.32 -32.74 -7.46
C GLY A 85 -13.90 -33.76 -8.44
N ILE A 86 -14.48 -33.30 -9.57
CA ILE A 86 -15.02 -34.19 -10.62
C ILE A 86 -13.93 -35.01 -11.31
N THR A 87 -12.67 -34.53 -11.28
CA THR A 87 -11.49 -35.24 -11.76
C THR A 87 -10.92 -36.24 -10.75
N GLY A 88 -11.49 -36.30 -9.53
CA GLY A 88 -10.95 -37.04 -8.40
C GLY A 88 -9.76 -36.42 -7.70
N ALA A 89 -9.25 -35.30 -8.20
CA ALA A 89 -8.19 -34.55 -7.56
C ALA A 89 -8.71 -33.80 -6.31
N PRO A 90 -7.90 -33.66 -5.22
CA PRO A 90 -8.31 -32.92 -4.04
C PRO A 90 -8.48 -31.42 -4.32
N ILE A 91 -9.61 -30.87 -3.88
CA ILE A 91 -9.90 -29.43 -3.89
C ILE A 91 -9.65 -28.90 -2.47
N LEU A 92 -8.77 -27.92 -2.35
CA LEU A 92 -8.45 -27.32 -1.05
C LEU A 92 -9.54 -26.34 -0.61
N ALA A 93 -9.95 -26.45 0.64
CA ALA A 93 -10.94 -25.54 1.20
C ALA A 93 -10.43 -24.10 1.21
N GLY A 94 -11.29 -23.15 0.83
CA GLY A 94 -10.97 -21.72 0.84
C GLY A 94 -10.02 -21.26 -0.28
N ALA A 95 -9.67 -22.13 -1.24
CA ALA A 95 -8.90 -21.69 -2.42
C ALA A 95 -9.67 -20.60 -3.16
N LEU A 96 -8.96 -19.51 -3.56
CA LEU A 96 -9.54 -18.37 -4.27
C LEU A 96 -10.20 -18.78 -5.58
N ALA A 97 -9.54 -19.68 -6.32
CA ALA A 97 -10.13 -20.29 -7.50
C ALA A 97 -9.59 -21.72 -7.69
N VAL A 98 -10.37 -22.54 -8.36
CA VAL A 98 -10.02 -23.92 -8.68
C VAL A 98 -10.25 -24.18 -10.15
N LEU A 99 -9.26 -24.79 -10.80
CA LEU A 99 -9.38 -25.33 -12.15
C LEU A 99 -9.17 -26.86 -12.08
N GLU A 100 -10.14 -27.61 -12.54
CA GLU A 100 -10.02 -29.06 -12.69
C GLU A 100 -9.65 -29.35 -14.14
N CYS A 101 -8.58 -30.11 -14.31
CA CYS A 101 -7.90 -30.23 -15.58
C CYS A 101 -7.66 -31.67 -15.99
N GLN A 102 -7.76 -31.93 -17.30
CA GLN A 102 -7.32 -33.18 -17.93
C GLN A 102 -6.08 -32.94 -18.78
N VAL A 103 -5.05 -33.77 -18.61
CA VAL A 103 -3.81 -33.67 -19.36
C VAL A 103 -4.07 -34.03 -20.82
N VAL A 104 -3.75 -33.12 -21.72
CA VAL A 104 -3.85 -33.33 -23.17
C VAL A 104 -2.49 -33.75 -23.73
N GLN A 105 -1.42 -33.12 -23.26
CA GLN A 105 -0.07 -33.40 -23.72
C GLN A 105 0.95 -33.17 -22.60
N GLU A 106 1.96 -34.03 -22.55
CA GLU A 106 3.12 -33.88 -21.68
C GLU A 106 4.38 -33.79 -22.52
N VAL A 107 5.24 -32.80 -22.25
CA VAL A 107 6.48 -32.56 -22.95
C VAL A 107 7.65 -32.49 -21.95
N ARG A 108 8.78 -33.11 -22.28
CA ARG A 108 9.96 -33.01 -21.43
C ARG A 108 10.65 -31.65 -21.60
N GLY A 109 10.80 -30.91 -20.51
CA GLY A 109 11.45 -29.60 -20.41
C GLY A 109 12.61 -29.63 -19.40
N GLY A 110 13.73 -30.28 -19.72
CA GLY A 110 14.87 -30.38 -18.80
C GLY A 110 14.54 -31.20 -17.54
N SER A 111 14.65 -30.59 -16.37
CA SER A 111 14.28 -31.16 -15.05
C SER A 111 12.79 -31.15 -14.77
N HIS A 112 11.97 -30.57 -15.67
CA HIS A 112 10.54 -30.43 -15.51
C HIS A 112 9.78 -31.14 -16.64
N ARG A 113 8.50 -31.39 -16.38
CA ARG A 113 7.50 -31.77 -17.36
C ARG A 113 6.58 -30.58 -17.59
N VAL A 114 6.40 -30.21 -18.85
CA VAL A 114 5.44 -29.22 -19.30
C VAL A 114 4.15 -29.95 -19.63
N LEU A 115 3.07 -29.59 -18.95
CA LEU A 115 1.74 -30.18 -19.15
C LEU A 115 0.85 -29.15 -19.87
N LEU A 116 0.27 -29.56 -21.00
CA LEU A 116 -0.83 -28.85 -21.63
C LEU A 116 -2.12 -29.57 -21.19
N ALA A 117 -3.05 -28.84 -20.59
CA ALA A 117 -4.24 -29.44 -20.01
C ALA A 117 -5.49 -28.64 -20.38
N SER A 118 -6.58 -29.35 -20.70
CA SER A 118 -7.91 -28.79 -20.86
C SER A 118 -8.56 -28.55 -19.51
N VAL A 119 -9.21 -27.41 -19.34
CA VAL A 119 -10.00 -27.09 -18.14
C VAL A 119 -11.39 -27.67 -18.34
N VAL A 120 -11.75 -28.66 -17.51
CA VAL A 120 -13.07 -29.31 -17.55
C VAL A 120 -14.07 -28.70 -16.57
N ARG A 121 -13.60 -28.04 -15.53
CA ARG A 121 -14.39 -27.28 -14.57
C ARG A 121 -13.56 -26.16 -13.98
N ALA A 122 -14.19 -25.01 -13.74
CA ALA A 122 -13.60 -23.88 -13.05
C ALA A 122 -14.58 -23.30 -12.03
N SER A 123 -14.06 -22.84 -10.90
CA SER A 123 -14.78 -22.06 -9.90
C SER A 123 -13.88 -20.98 -9.37
N ALA A 124 -14.45 -19.82 -9.01
CA ALA A 124 -13.73 -18.71 -8.41
C ALA A 124 -14.56 -18.09 -7.30
N GLY A 125 -13.91 -17.71 -6.21
CA GLY A 125 -14.45 -16.93 -5.12
C GLY A 125 -14.04 -15.46 -5.23
N GLU A 126 -14.47 -14.68 -4.25
CA GLU A 126 -14.04 -13.28 -4.09
C GLU A 126 -12.79 -13.22 -3.22
N GLY A 127 -11.91 -12.25 -3.48
CA GLY A 127 -10.70 -12.04 -2.70
C GLY A 127 -9.48 -11.74 -3.56
N SER A 128 -8.31 -11.70 -2.90
CA SER A 128 -7.01 -11.42 -3.53
C SER A 128 -6.16 -12.68 -3.60
N PRO A 129 -5.43 -12.91 -4.71
CA PRO A 129 -4.55 -14.06 -4.83
C PRO A 129 -3.27 -13.88 -4.02
N LEU A 130 -2.76 -14.99 -3.46
CA LEU A 130 -1.42 -15.05 -2.92
C LEU A 130 -0.41 -14.91 -4.05
N ALA A 131 0.53 -13.96 -3.91
CA ALA A 131 1.57 -13.71 -4.88
C ALA A 131 2.95 -14.15 -4.37
N TYR A 132 3.85 -14.47 -5.29
CA TYR A 132 5.25 -14.79 -5.01
C TYR A 132 6.19 -13.89 -5.80
N PHE A 133 7.09 -13.21 -5.09
CA PHE A 133 8.08 -12.34 -5.69
C PHE A 133 9.39 -12.33 -4.90
N ARG A 134 10.51 -12.56 -5.57
CA ARG A 134 11.87 -12.53 -5.00
C ARG A 134 12.04 -13.35 -3.70
N GLY A 135 11.44 -14.54 -3.65
CA GLY A 135 11.59 -15.42 -2.48
C GLY A 135 10.61 -15.15 -1.34
N ARG A 136 9.65 -14.24 -1.51
CA ARG A 136 8.64 -13.89 -0.50
C ARG A 136 7.24 -14.04 -1.06
N PHE A 137 6.34 -14.47 -0.18
CA PHE A 137 4.90 -14.40 -0.42
C PHE A 137 4.40 -12.99 -0.11
N GLY A 138 3.34 -12.56 -0.77
CA GLY A 138 2.71 -11.27 -0.54
C GLY A 138 1.44 -11.12 -1.34
N ARG A 139 0.83 -9.94 -1.23
CA ARG A 139 -0.38 -9.56 -1.94
C ARG A 139 -0.03 -8.77 -3.20
N ILE A 140 -0.85 -8.92 -4.25
CA ILE A 140 -0.85 -8.02 -5.41
C ILE A 140 -1.78 -6.86 -5.09
N GLU A 141 -1.25 -5.64 -5.09
CA GLU A 141 -2.08 -4.44 -5.04
C GLU A 141 -2.90 -4.36 -6.35
N LEU A 142 -4.19 -4.51 -6.23
CA LEU A 142 -5.11 -4.39 -7.36
C LEU A 142 -5.44 -2.90 -7.58
N ILE A 143 -5.82 -2.54 -8.82
CA ILE A 143 -6.28 -1.17 -9.14
C ILE A 143 -7.41 -0.76 -8.19
N GLN A 144 -8.33 -1.67 -7.89
CA GLN A 144 -9.44 -1.44 -6.95
C GLN A 144 -8.98 -1.12 -5.52
N ASP A 145 -7.85 -1.68 -5.07
CA ASP A 145 -7.28 -1.41 -3.74
C ASP A 145 -6.76 0.03 -3.67
N ALA A 146 -6.04 0.47 -4.71
CA ALA A 146 -5.55 1.84 -4.82
C ALA A 146 -6.70 2.86 -4.91
N GLU A 147 -7.76 2.52 -5.67
CA GLU A 147 -8.95 3.36 -5.76
C GLU A 147 -9.71 3.46 -4.43
N ALA A 148 -9.93 2.33 -3.74
CA ALA A 148 -10.59 2.31 -2.44
C ALA A 148 -9.80 3.13 -1.41
N TYR A 149 -8.48 2.95 -1.39
CA TYR A 149 -7.59 3.73 -0.54
C TYR A 149 -7.69 5.23 -0.84
N GLY A 150 -7.55 5.65 -2.11
CA GLY A 150 -7.64 7.06 -2.50
C GLY A 150 -8.97 7.69 -2.07
N ARG A 151 -10.09 7.05 -2.40
CA ARG A 151 -11.44 7.54 -2.03
C ARG A 151 -11.64 7.61 -0.51
N LEU A 152 -11.23 6.59 0.25
CA LEU A 152 -11.37 6.61 1.71
C LEU A 152 -10.50 7.70 2.35
N ARG A 153 -9.28 7.87 1.84
CA ARG A 153 -8.38 8.93 2.27
C ARG A 153 -8.99 10.32 2.02
N ASP A 154 -9.57 10.53 0.84
CA ASP A 154 -10.26 11.79 0.51
C ASP A 154 -11.46 12.06 1.43
N LEU A 155 -12.27 11.03 1.75
CA LEU A 155 -13.37 11.18 2.70
C LEU A 155 -12.89 11.62 4.09
N ILE A 156 -11.75 11.12 4.55
CA ILE A 156 -11.15 11.49 5.84
C ILE A 156 -10.61 12.93 5.78
N LEU A 157 -9.83 13.27 4.74
CA LEU A 157 -9.23 14.60 4.61
C LEU A 157 -10.26 15.71 4.41
N THR A 158 -11.36 15.39 3.73
CA THR A 158 -12.48 16.33 3.53
C THR A 158 -13.50 16.31 4.66
N ARG A 159 -13.26 15.59 5.75
CA ARG A 159 -14.14 15.47 6.91
C ARG A 159 -15.55 14.96 6.58
N GLN A 160 -15.68 14.11 5.55
CA GLN A 160 -16.95 13.45 5.23
C GLN A 160 -17.20 12.20 6.09
N VAL A 161 -16.18 11.78 6.85
CA VAL A 161 -16.24 10.77 7.90
C VAL A 161 -15.84 11.43 9.21
N SER A 162 -16.68 11.29 10.23
CA SER A 162 -16.43 11.85 11.57
C SER A 162 -15.35 11.07 12.31
N ALA A 163 -14.55 11.76 13.14
CA ALA A 163 -13.55 11.12 13.99
C ALA A 163 -14.18 10.14 15.02
N ASP A 164 -15.42 10.39 15.43
CA ASP A 164 -16.16 9.55 16.39
C ASP A 164 -16.85 8.35 15.72
N GLU A 165 -16.87 8.31 14.39
CA GLU A 165 -17.54 7.28 13.62
C GLU A 165 -16.64 6.08 13.38
N ARG A 166 -17.17 4.88 13.64
CA ARG A 166 -16.46 3.65 13.30
C ARG A 166 -16.44 3.42 11.80
N LEU A 167 -15.26 3.08 11.32
CA LEU A 167 -15.01 2.72 9.94
C LEU A 167 -15.39 1.25 9.73
N ASP A 168 -16.70 1.01 9.52
CA ASP A 168 -17.23 -0.33 9.23
C ASP A 168 -16.90 -0.74 7.79
N VAL A 169 -16.29 -1.91 7.62
CA VAL A 169 -15.77 -2.40 6.34
C VAL A 169 -16.90 -2.61 5.33
N GLU A 170 -18.01 -3.24 5.73
CA GLU A 170 -19.10 -3.58 4.82
C GLU A 170 -19.84 -2.31 4.36
N ARG A 171 -20.10 -1.40 5.30
CA ARG A 171 -20.71 -0.11 4.98
C ARG A 171 -19.84 0.71 4.02
N LEU A 172 -18.53 0.79 4.29
CA LEU A 172 -17.59 1.51 3.45
C LEU A 172 -17.44 0.85 2.08
N ALA A 173 -17.45 -0.46 1.99
CA ALA A 173 -17.42 -1.19 0.72
C ALA A 173 -18.61 -0.82 -0.17
N GLY A 174 -19.82 -0.76 0.41
CA GLY A 174 -21.01 -0.28 -0.28
C GLY A 174 -20.92 1.18 -0.72
N GLN A 175 -20.46 2.07 0.16
CA GLN A 175 -20.30 3.51 -0.12
C GLN A 175 -19.26 3.78 -1.21
N LEU A 176 -18.12 3.11 -1.15
CA LEU A 176 -17.01 3.25 -2.09
C LEU A 176 -17.19 2.45 -3.38
N LYS A 177 -18.23 1.61 -3.47
CA LYS A 177 -18.44 0.66 -4.56
C LYS A 177 -17.21 -0.20 -4.81
N SER A 178 -16.66 -0.75 -3.73
CA SER A 178 -15.43 -1.53 -3.70
C SER A 178 -15.63 -2.83 -2.94
N SER A 179 -14.69 -3.77 -3.01
CA SER A 179 -14.78 -5.00 -2.24
C SER A 179 -14.41 -4.78 -0.75
N PRO A 180 -14.96 -5.58 0.18
CA PRO A 180 -14.55 -5.54 1.58
C PRO A 180 -13.04 -5.72 1.78
N SER A 181 -12.40 -6.55 0.97
CA SER A 181 -10.94 -6.77 1.01
C SER A 181 -10.15 -5.52 0.61
N ALA A 182 -10.61 -4.77 -0.41
CA ALA A 182 -9.99 -3.51 -0.81
C ALA A 182 -10.12 -2.43 0.27
N VAL A 183 -11.29 -2.36 0.94
CA VAL A 183 -11.51 -1.46 2.09
C VAL A 183 -10.62 -1.84 3.28
N GLN A 184 -10.51 -3.13 3.59
CA GLN A 184 -9.62 -3.61 4.66
C GLN A 184 -8.16 -3.28 4.37
N TYR A 185 -7.73 -3.40 3.12
CA TYR A 185 -6.41 -2.95 2.67
C TYR A 185 -6.23 -1.43 2.86
N ALA A 186 -7.20 -0.64 2.41
CA ALA A 186 -7.19 0.81 2.57
C ALA A 186 -7.06 1.22 4.04
N LEU A 187 -7.85 0.61 4.93
CA LEU A 187 -7.78 0.86 6.36
C LEU A 187 -6.41 0.52 6.96
N THR A 188 -5.85 -0.65 6.58
CA THR A 188 -4.53 -1.07 7.06
C THR A 188 -3.45 -0.07 6.63
N ARG A 189 -3.52 0.43 5.40
CA ARG A 189 -2.60 1.44 4.88
C ARG A 189 -2.76 2.78 5.59
N LEU A 190 -4.00 3.24 5.82
CA LEU A 190 -4.29 4.47 6.55
C LEU A 190 -3.85 4.41 8.03
N VAL A 191 -3.84 3.22 8.64
CA VAL A 191 -3.24 3.02 9.98
C VAL A 191 -1.72 3.24 9.93
N THR A 192 -1.04 2.73 8.90
CA THR A 192 0.41 2.96 8.71
C THR A 192 0.74 4.44 8.46
N GLU A 193 -0.18 5.16 7.82
CA GLU A 193 -0.08 6.61 7.56
C GLU A 193 -0.55 7.47 8.76
N ASN A 194 -0.95 6.82 9.87
CA ASN A 194 -1.37 7.51 11.10
C ASN A 194 -2.63 8.41 10.93
N LEU A 195 -3.43 8.16 9.89
CA LEU A 195 -4.74 8.79 9.67
C LEU A 195 -5.90 8.04 10.33
N VAL A 196 -5.70 6.75 10.56
CA VAL A 196 -6.67 5.84 11.20
C VAL A 196 -5.96 5.15 12.35
N ILE A 197 -6.69 4.91 13.44
CA ILE A 197 -6.22 4.08 14.56
C ILE A 197 -7.10 2.84 14.68
N ARG A 198 -6.48 1.75 15.14
CA ARG A 198 -7.19 0.51 15.44
C ARG A 198 -7.51 0.48 16.93
N GLU A 199 -8.78 0.33 17.24
CA GLU A 199 -9.29 0.10 18.59
C GLU A 199 -9.77 -1.35 18.76
N ASP A 200 -10.14 -1.73 19.99
CA ASP A 200 -10.63 -3.09 20.32
C ASP A 200 -11.81 -3.54 19.45
N ARG A 201 -12.61 -2.61 18.97
CA ARG A 201 -13.82 -2.87 18.21
C ARG A 201 -13.78 -2.42 16.75
N GLY A 202 -12.62 -2.16 16.18
CA GLY A 202 -12.48 -1.78 14.77
C GLY A 202 -11.55 -0.60 14.52
N HIS A 203 -11.81 0.14 13.46
CA HIS A 203 -11.02 1.29 13.04
C HIS A 203 -11.81 2.58 13.26
N VAL A 204 -11.11 3.65 13.64
CA VAL A 204 -11.65 5.02 13.73
C VAL A 204 -10.67 6.00 13.11
N VAL A 205 -11.17 7.13 12.61
CA VAL A 205 -10.28 8.21 12.15
C VAL A 205 -9.49 8.71 13.36
N LYS A 206 -8.18 8.88 13.20
CA LYS A 206 -7.34 9.44 14.27
C LYS A 206 -7.80 10.88 14.56
N PRO A 207 -8.18 11.19 15.79
CA PRO A 207 -8.55 12.55 16.16
C PRO A 207 -7.42 13.53 15.89
N LEU A 208 -7.76 14.69 15.35
CA LEU A 208 -6.85 15.82 15.18
C LEU A 208 -7.29 16.96 16.08
N ASP A 209 -6.53 17.23 17.12
CA ASP A 209 -6.67 18.38 18.00
C ASP A 209 -5.46 19.31 17.90
N VAL A 210 -5.50 20.43 18.61
CA VAL A 210 -4.41 21.43 18.64
C VAL A 210 -3.13 20.83 19.21
N ALA A 211 -3.22 19.93 20.19
CA ALA A 211 -2.04 19.32 20.80
C ALA A 211 -1.33 18.41 19.81
N THR A 212 -2.06 17.50 19.16
CA THR A 212 -1.53 16.60 18.12
C THR A 212 -0.93 17.36 16.94
N SER A 213 -1.59 18.44 16.49
CA SER A 213 -1.07 19.31 15.44
C SER A 213 0.24 19.98 15.86
N ASN A 214 0.30 20.52 17.08
CA ASN A 214 1.49 21.17 17.59
C ASN A 214 2.67 20.21 17.75
N GLU A 215 2.44 19.00 18.25
CA GLU A 215 3.47 17.96 18.37
C GLU A 215 4.11 17.61 17.01
N ALA A 216 3.31 17.47 15.95
CA ALA A 216 3.81 17.20 14.62
C ALA A 216 4.66 18.36 14.07
N HIS A 217 4.24 19.61 14.30
CA HIS A 217 5.03 20.78 13.91
C HIS A 217 6.32 20.93 14.71
N ASP A 218 6.32 20.61 16.01
CA ASP A 218 7.53 20.62 16.84
C ASP A 218 8.53 19.55 16.38
N ALA A 219 8.05 18.36 16.05
CA ALA A 219 8.89 17.30 15.50
C ALA A 219 9.49 17.69 14.15
N ARG A 220 8.69 18.30 13.25
CA ARG A 220 9.18 18.86 11.99
C ARG A 220 10.27 19.89 12.22
N MET A 221 10.02 20.86 13.09
CA MET A 221 10.99 21.91 13.43
C MET A 221 12.32 21.32 13.94
N ALA A 222 12.27 20.32 14.82
CA ALA A 222 13.47 19.68 15.35
C ALA A 222 14.29 18.99 14.25
N ILE A 223 13.61 18.31 13.29
CA ILE A 223 14.28 17.70 12.14
C ILE A 223 14.91 18.79 11.26
N GLU A 224 14.17 19.82 10.89
CA GLU A 224 14.65 20.88 9.99
C GLU A 224 15.80 21.68 10.60
N LEU A 225 15.79 21.97 11.88
CA LEU A 225 16.92 22.58 12.59
C LEU A 225 18.16 21.68 12.54
N GLY A 226 18.01 20.38 12.75
CA GLY A 226 19.10 19.40 12.62
C GLY A 226 19.66 19.35 11.19
N VAL A 227 18.77 19.36 10.18
CA VAL A 227 19.16 19.44 8.77
C VAL A 227 19.90 20.74 8.46
N ALA A 228 19.44 21.87 9.00
CA ALA A 228 20.10 23.18 8.79
C ALA A 228 21.55 23.17 9.32
N GLU A 229 21.77 22.57 10.50
CA GLU A 229 23.13 22.42 11.05
C GLU A 229 24.07 21.62 10.15
N MET A 230 23.53 20.64 9.42
CA MET A 230 24.30 19.78 8.53
C MET A 230 24.53 20.41 7.15
N THR A 231 23.63 21.29 6.67
CA THR A 231 23.55 21.64 5.25
C THR A 231 23.82 23.12 4.93
N VAL A 232 23.66 24.04 5.89
CA VAL A 232 23.91 25.47 5.65
C VAL A 232 25.38 25.70 5.28
N GLY A 233 25.60 26.29 4.10
CA GLY A 233 26.93 26.51 3.54
C GLY A 233 27.53 25.32 2.78
N HIS A 234 26.80 24.19 2.72
CA HIS A 234 27.26 22.95 2.05
C HIS A 234 26.39 22.51 0.88
N LEU A 235 25.27 23.18 0.61
CA LEU A 235 24.39 22.83 -0.50
C LEU A 235 25.02 23.19 -1.85
N SER A 236 24.85 22.31 -2.83
CA SER A 236 25.21 22.60 -4.22
C SER A 236 24.28 23.63 -4.85
N GLN A 237 24.69 24.23 -5.96
CA GLN A 237 23.87 25.19 -6.73
C GLN A 237 22.57 24.51 -7.23
N ASP A 238 22.63 23.24 -7.60
CA ASP A 238 21.44 22.46 -8.03
C ASP A 238 20.46 22.26 -6.88
N GLN A 239 20.96 21.98 -5.66
CA GLN A 239 20.12 21.84 -4.48
C GLN A 239 19.47 23.18 -4.09
N LEU A 240 20.21 24.29 -4.11
CA LEU A 240 19.66 25.63 -3.85
C LEU A 240 18.62 26.03 -4.91
N SER A 241 18.88 25.73 -6.19
CA SER A 241 17.92 25.97 -7.28
C SER A 241 16.65 25.12 -7.13
N GLY A 242 16.78 23.87 -6.67
CA GLY A 242 15.67 22.98 -6.34
C GLY A 242 14.80 23.55 -5.22
N LEU A 243 15.42 23.98 -4.10
CA LEU A 243 14.73 24.63 -2.99
C LEU A 243 13.98 25.88 -3.44
N ARG A 244 14.63 26.76 -4.23
CA ARG A 244 14.02 27.99 -4.74
C ARG A 244 12.80 27.71 -5.61
N ARG A 245 12.89 26.74 -6.51
CA ARG A 245 11.76 26.35 -7.37
C ARG A 245 10.57 25.84 -6.56
N LEU A 246 10.81 25.01 -5.53
CA LEU A 246 9.76 24.46 -4.68
C LEU A 246 9.16 25.52 -3.76
N ALA A 247 9.96 26.41 -3.19
CA ALA A 247 9.46 27.56 -2.43
C ALA A 247 8.57 28.48 -3.30
N GLN A 248 8.97 28.75 -4.54
CA GLN A 248 8.16 29.54 -5.47
C GLN A 248 6.83 28.84 -5.77
N ALA A 249 6.81 27.51 -5.91
CA ALA A 249 5.61 26.76 -6.17
C ALA A 249 4.55 26.93 -5.05
N THR A 250 4.96 27.06 -3.77
CA THR A 250 4.02 27.32 -2.65
C THR A 250 3.34 28.69 -2.75
N VAL A 251 4.06 29.71 -3.25
CA VAL A 251 3.50 31.04 -3.49
C VAL A 251 2.57 31.04 -4.71
N ASP A 252 2.96 30.34 -5.77
CA ASP A 252 2.20 30.33 -7.03
C ASP A 252 0.85 29.64 -6.88
N VAL A 253 0.76 28.62 -6.03
CA VAL A 253 -0.52 27.94 -5.72
C VAL A 253 -1.50 28.92 -5.07
N LEU A 254 -1.07 29.74 -4.12
CA LEU A 254 -1.94 30.70 -3.42
C LEU A 254 -2.43 31.86 -4.32
N ARG A 255 -1.83 32.05 -5.48
CA ARG A 255 -2.22 33.08 -6.46
C ARG A 255 -3.27 32.57 -7.47
N ARG A 256 -3.52 31.27 -7.50
CA ARG A 256 -4.46 30.66 -8.43
C ARG A 256 -5.83 30.58 -7.77
N ASP A 257 -6.87 30.85 -8.53
CA ASP A 257 -8.25 30.54 -8.14
C ASP A 257 -8.48 29.05 -8.42
N ASP A 258 -8.10 28.21 -7.45
CA ASP A 258 -8.12 26.75 -7.58
C ASP A 258 -9.15 26.19 -6.60
N PRO A 259 -10.19 25.47 -7.07
CA PRO A 259 -11.16 24.79 -6.19
C PRO A 259 -10.51 23.83 -5.18
N ASP A 260 -9.37 23.22 -5.56
CA ASP A 260 -8.60 22.30 -4.73
C ASP A 260 -7.38 22.99 -4.07
N GLY A 261 -7.42 24.31 -3.92
CA GLY A 261 -6.29 25.13 -3.51
C GLY A 261 -5.64 24.73 -2.19
N ILE A 262 -6.41 24.23 -1.21
CA ILE A 262 -5.86 23.69 0.04
C ILE A 262 -5.02 22.43 -0.22
N ALA A 263 -5.54 21.48 -0.98
CA ALA A 263 -4.80 20.25 -1.30
C ALA A 263 -3.55 20.58 -2.12
N SER A 264 -3.68 21.46 -3.10
CA SER A 264 -2.56 21.94 -3.93
C SER A 264 -1.47 22.61 -3.08
N TYR A 265 -1.87 23.46 -2.13
CA TYR A 265 -0.91 24.11 -1.21
C TYR A 265 -0.27 23.08 -0.27
N ALA A 266 -1.05 22.18 0.32
CA ALA A 266 -0.54 21.16 1.23
C ALA A 266 0.53 20.28 0.54
N LEU A 267 0.30 19.90 -0.72
CA LEU A 267 1.26 19.15 -1.51
C LEU A 267 2.52 19.94 -1.82
N ALA A 268 2.38 21.20 -2.28
CA ALA A 268 3.54 22.05 -2.58
C ALA A 268 4.38 22.33 -1.34
N ASN A 269 3.73 22.58 -0.20
CA ASN A 269 4.38 22.75 1.10
C ASN A 269 5.12 21.45 1.53
N GLN A 270 4.49 20.29 1.38
CA GLN A 270 5.13 19.00 1.70
C GLN A 270 6.36 18.77 0.81
N GLU A 271 6.26 19.02 -0.49
CA GLU A 271 7.37 18.82 -1.42
C GLU A 271 8.58 19.72 -1.09
N PHE A 272 8.31 20.98 -0.72
CA PHE A 272 9.37 21.90 -0.31
C PHE A 272 10.12 21.38 0.93
N HIS A 273 9.40 21.07 2.01
CA HIS A 273 10.02 20.63 3.26
C HIS A 273 10.66 19.24 3.14
N ARG A 274 10.05 18.34 2.39
CA ARG A 274 10.63 17.03 2.10
C ARG A 274 11.96 17.14 1.36
N TYR A 275 12.00 18.01 0.36
CA TYR A 275 13.24 18.27 -0.38
C TYR A 275 14.31 18.88 0.52
N LEU A 276 13.94 19.84 1.38
CA LEU A 276 14.84 20.41 2.38
C LEU A 276 15.45 19.32 3.26
N VAL A 277 14.63 18.42 3.83
CA VAL A 277 15.10 17.32 4.68
C VAL A 277 16.00 16.35 3.90
N ALA A 278 15.66 16.04 2.65
CA ALA A 278 16.45 15.16 1.79
C ALA A 278 17.85 15.73 1.46
N THR A 279 18.06 17.06 1.54
CA THR A 279 19.38 17.66 1.31
C THR A 279 20.45 17.21 2.30
N ALA A 280 20.06 16.72 3.47
CA ALA A 280 20.98 16.14 4.45
C ALA A 280 21.59 14.81 4.01
N GLY A 281 21.01 14.12 3.01
CA GLY A 281 21.49 12.82 2.53
C GLY A 281 21.31 11.68 3.54
N VAL A 282 20.36 11.81 4.50
CA VAL A 282 20.10 10.83 5.55
C VAL A 282 18.68 10.27 5.37
N ASP A 283 18.57 9.08 4.76
CA ASP A 283 17.29 8.44 4.44
C ASP A 283 16.38 8.26 5.68
N ALA A 284 16.97 7.99 6.84
CA ALA A 284 16.22 7.83 8.08
C ALA A 284 15.48 9.11 8.50
N LEU A 285 16.05 10.31 8.27
CA LEU A 285 15.38 11.58 8.55
C LEU A 285 14.19 11.79 7.61
N SER A 286 14.37 11.49 6.33
CA SER A 286 13.29 11.56 5.35
C SER A 286 12.14 10.62 5.71
N ALA A 287 12.43 9.39 6.13
CA ALA A 287 11.40 8.41 6.54
C ALA A 287 10.62 8.89 7.77
N VAL A 288 11.30 9.43 8.79
CA VAL A 288 10.62 9.98 9.98
C VAL A 288 9.80 11.23 9.62
N TYR A 289 10.32 12.10 8.76
CA TYR A 289 9.58 13.28 8.30
C TYR A 289 8.24 12.93 7.63
N GLU A 290 8.24 11.92 6.74
CA GLU A 290 7.01 11.47 6.07
C GLU A 290 5.93 10.97 7.06
N GLN A 291 6.33 10.39 8.18
CA GLN A 291 5.40 9.90 9.21
C GLN A 291 4.68 11.03 9.95
N LEU A 292 5.13 12.28 9.85
CA LEU A 292 4.46 13.43 10.47
C LEU A 292 3.16 13.81 9.77
N ALA A 293 2.97 13.39 8.51
CA ALA A 293 1.76 13.61 7.71
C ALA A 293 1.29 15.08 7.69
N ILE A 294 2.21 16.04 7.61
CA ILE A 294 1.92 17.48 7.72
C ILE A 294 0.93 17.96 6.66
N ALA A 295 1.01 17.46 5.42
CA ALA A 295 0.06 17.82 4.37
C ALA A 295 -1.38 17.39 4.73
N ASP A 296 -1.53 16.23 5.37
CA ASP A 296 -2.82 15.70 5.81
C ASP A 296 -3.38 16.53 6.97
N LEU A 297 -2.52 16.97 7.90
CA LEU A 297 -2.91 17.90 8.97
C LEU A 297 -3.41 19.23 8.40
N ILE A 298 -2.71 19.80 7.41
CA ILE A 298 -3.12 21.03 6.72
C ILE A 298 -4.48 20.82 6.04
N SER A 299 -4.64 19.77 5.26
CA SER A 299 -5.87 19.47 4.53
C SER A 299 -7.08 19.24 5.47
N ARG A 300 -6.87 18.66 6.65
CA ARG A 300 -7.91 18.45 7.65
C ARG A 300 -8.24 19.72 8.42
N ALA A 301 -7.26 20.54 8.78
CA ALA A 301 -7.44 21.72 9.61
C ALA A 301 -8.06 22.90 8.85
N LEU A 302 -7.73 23.09 7.57
CA LEU A 302 -8.10 24.25 6.77
C LEU A 302 -9.18 23.91 5.74
N ARG A 303 -9.99 24.91 5.33
CA ARG A 303 -11.10 24.75 4.39
C ARG A 303 -10.98 25.60 3.14
N THR A 304 -10.38 26.77 3.24
CA THR A 304 -10.23 27.73 2.14
C THR A 304 -8.79 28.22 2.07
N GLN A 305 -8.37 28.63 0.88
CA GLN A 305 -7.04 29.24 0.69
C GLN A 305 -6.86 30.53 1.53
N ASP A 306 -7.93 31.28 1.76
CA ASP A 306 -7.88 32.50 2.57
C ASP A 306 -7.52 32.24 4.04
N GLU A 307 -7.68 30.98 4.50
CA GLU A 307 -7.23 30.58 5.83
C GLU A 307 -5.71 30.41 5.91
N ILE A 308 -5.05 30.25 4.76
CA ILE A 308 -3.59 30.15 4.68
C ILE A 308 -3.04 31.58 4.62
N GLU A 309 -2.34 31.98 5.65
CA GLU A 309 -1.67 33.27 5.64
C GLU A 309 -0.57 33.25 4.57
N GLY A 310 -0.61 34.21 3.63
CA GLY A 310 0.40 34.32 2.57
C GLY A 310 1.84 34.44 3.09
N ILE A 311 1.99 34.86 4.37
CA ILE A 311 3.28 34.93 5.06
C ILE A 311 3.98 33.55 5.10
N LEU A 312 3.24 32.44 5.28
CA LEU A 312 3.81 31.10 5.35
C LEU A 312 4.54 30.70 4.06
N ALA A 313 3.95 31.01 2.91
CA ALA A 313 4.58 30.73 1.62
C ALA A 313 5.77 31.66 1.33
N HIS A 314 5.72 32.93 1.78
CA HIS A 314 6.84 33.85 1.61
C HIS A 314 8.02 33.50 2.51
N GLU A 315 7.78 32.96 3.70
CA GLU A 315 8.85 32.47 4.58
C GLU A 315 9.66 31.31 3.98
N HIS A 316 9.09 30.51 3.07
CA HIS A 316 9.86 29.53 2.30
C HIS A 316 10.91 30.22 1.40
N LEU A 317 10.54 31.33 0.74
CA LEU A 317 11.49 32.12 -0.05
C LEU A 317 12.57 32.78 0.81
N ASP A 318 12.20 33.32 1.97
CA ASP A 318 13.13 33.90 2.93
C ASP A 318 14.13 32.84 3.42
N LEU A 319 13.66 31.62 3.69
CA LEU A 319 14.49 30.50 4.11
C LEU A 319 15.51 30.13 3.02
N VAL A 320 15.08 30.04 1.77
CA VAL A 320 15.98 29.78 0.64
C VAL A 320 17.04 30.88 0.51
N GLN A 321 16.66 32.15 0.63
CA GLN A 321 17.61 33.26 0.59
C GLN A 321 18.65 33.20 1.73
N ALA A 322 18.25 32.77 2.92
CA ALA A 322 19.17 32.59 4.03
C ALA A 322 20.15 31.43 3.76
N TYR A 323 19.69 30.32 3.16
CA TYR A 323 20.54 29.22 2.71
C TYR A 323 21.54 29.63 1.65
N GLU A 324 21.11 30.45 0.65
CA GLU A 324 21.99 30.97 -0.40
C GLU A 324 23.09 31.90 0.14
N ARG A 325 22.81 32.63 1.22
CA ARG A 325 23.79 33.47 1.92
C ARG A 325 24.65 32.70 2.92
N ALA A 326 24.37 31.40 3.10
CA ALA A 326 24.98 30.57 4.13
C ALA A 326 24.82 31.17 5.55
N ASP A 327 23.72 31.88 5.80
CA ASP A 327 23.41 32.56 7.05
C ASP A 327 22.69 31.62 8.00
N ARG A 328 23.43 30.92 8.83
CA ARG A 328 22.92 29.85 9.74
C ARG A 328 21.95 30.45 10.77
N ASP A 329 22.23 31.60 11.31
CA ASP A 329 21.39 32.22 12.33
C ASP A 329 20.02 32.61 11.75
N ALA A 330 20.04 33.23 10.52
CA ALA A 330 18.82 33.54 9.82
C ALA A 330 17.99 32.30 9.44
N VAL A 331 18.65 31.23 8.97
CA VAL A 331 17.96 29.95 8.67
C VAL A 331 17.26 29.41 9.92
N ARG A 332 17.94 29.39 11.04
CA ARG A 332 17.40 28.92 12.33
C ARG A 332 16.19 29.77 12.77
N GLU A 333 16.32 31.08 12.72
CA GLU A 333 15.26 32.01 13.11
C GLU A 333 14.02 31.85 12.23
N ILE A 334 14.20 31.70 10.91
CA ILE A 334 13.08 31.53 9.99
C ILE A 334 12.37 30.21 10.22
N ILE A 335 13.09 29.10 10.43
CA ILE A 335 12.47 27.79 10.75
C ILE A 335 11.59 27.89 12.00
N ILE A 336 12.07 28.51 13.07
CA ILE A 336 11.32 28.66 14.32
C ILE A 336 10.07 29.54 14.11
N ARG A 337 10.23 30.68 13.43
CA ARG A 337 9.13 31.61 13.15
C ARG A 337 8.07 30.98 12.25
N HIS A 338 8.50 30.31 11.18
CA HIS A 338 7.61 29.60 10.26
C HIS A 338 6.78 28.52 10.97
N THR A 339 7.43 27.75 11.86
CA THR A 339 6.72 26.76 12.69
C THR A 339 5.67 27.41 13.59
N ALA A 340 5.99 28.54 14.23
CA ALA A 340 5.04 29.25 15.07
C ALA A 340 3.81 29.76 14.27
N HIS A 341 4.02 30.31 13.07
CA HIS A 341 2.93 30.76 12.20
C HIS A 341 2.08 29.57 11.70
N ALA A 342 2.72 28.44 11.32
CA ALA A 342 2.00 27.26 10.91
C ALA A 342 1.09 26.69 12.03
N LYS A 343 1.60 26.63 13.27
CA LYS A 343 0.81 26.26 14.46
C LYS A 343 -0.40 27.15 14.66
N GLN A 344 -0.20 28.49 14.62
CA GLN A 344 -1.31 29.43 14.79
C GLN A 344 -2.39 29.25 13.71
N THR A 345 -1.97 29.11 12.47
CA THR A 345 -2.89 28.94 11.34
C THR A 345 -3.73 27.67 11.51
N GLN A 346 -3.11 26.55 11.83
CA GLN A 346 -3.84 25.29 12.06
C GLN A 346 -4.69 25.32 13.32
N GLN A 347 -4.21 25.88 14.42
CA GLN A 347 -4.98 26.05 15.64
C GLN A 347 -6.29 26.78 15.37
N ARG A 348 -6.26 27.91 14.64
CA ARG A 348 -7.48 28.66 14.26
C ARG A 348 -8.45 27.79 13.46
N GLY A 349 -7.93 26.96 12.54
CA GLY A 349 -8.74 26.04 11.74
C GLY A 349 -9.42 24.96 12.59
N ILE A 350 -8.68 24.36 13.53
CA ILE A 350 -9.18 23.32 14.45
C ILE A 350 -10.20 23.92 15.43
N GLU A 351 -9.92 25.08 16.02
CA GLU A 351 -10.83 25.77 16.95
C GLU A 351 -12.15 26.16 16.28
N ARG A 352 -12.12 26.67 15.04
CA ARG A 352 -13.34 26.97 14.26
C ARG A 352 -14.18 25.71 13.98
N ALA A 353 -13.56 24.56 13.96
CA ALA A 353 -14.23 23.28 13.76
C ALA A 353 -14.74 22.61 15.05
N GLY A 354 -14.61 23.30 16.20
CA GLY A 354 -15.06 22.79 17.50
C GLY A 354 -13.96 22.23 18.39
N GLY A 355 -12.70 22.39 18.02
CA GLY A 355 -11.53 22.01 18.83
C GLY A 355 -10.98 20.61 18.57
N GLN A 356 -11.71 19.77 17.81
CA GLN A 356 -11.29 18.42 17.41
C GLN A 356 -11.86 18.07 16.03
N LEU A 357 -11.08 17.34 15.23
CA LEU A 357 -11.42 16.91 13.88
C LEU A 357 -11.19 15.41 13.70
#